data_8b07515aefd63d66609567ebc122ed85
#
_entry.id   8b07515aefd63d66609567ebc122ed85
#
_cell.length_a   1.000
_cell.length_b   1.000
_cell.length_c   1.000
_cell.angle_alpha   90.00
_cell.angle_beta   90.00
_cell.angle_gamma   90.00
#
_symmetry.space_group_name_H-M   'P 1'
#
loop_
_entity.id
_entity.type
_entity.pdbx_description
1 polymer ?
#
loop_
_entity_poly.entity_id
_entity_poly.type
_entity_poly.pdbx_seq_one_letter_code
_entity_poly.pdbx_strand_id
1 'polypeptide(L)'
;MLKIESFVFNPFAENTYVVYDENTKECVIIDPGCATPGEENELFGYIDSHQLKPLMVINTHGHIDHVIGNKAVAKRYGIVVAAHTDVNEDITQAKRQAVWLGIRPQGNVDIELPDRNLKDGEVIKVGESTLEVICTPGHAEGSISLYAQMEGWVFTGDALFCRSIGRTDLAGGNYETLRNSIKERLFHLPDDTEVFSGHGESTTIFDEQRYNMFL
;
A
#
# COMPACT_ATOMS: atom_id res chain seq x y z
N MET A 1 -9.33 14.20 12.05
CA MET A 1 -7.86 13.97 11.89
C MET A 1 -7.63 12.49 11.75
N LEU A 2 -6.79 12.10 10.80
CA LEU A 2 -6.47 10.68 10.59
C LEU A 2 -5.58 10.13 11.71
N LYS A 3 -5.69 8.84 11.90
CA LYS A 3 -4.83 7.97 12.70
C LYS A 3 -4.35 6.83 11.83
N ILE A 4 -3.21 6.27 12.18
CA ILE A 4 -2.62 5.11 11.52
C ILE A 4 -2.44 4.00 12.55
N GLU A 5 -2.77 2.78 12.16
CA GLU A 5 -2.26 1.55 12.77
C GLU A 5 -1.53 0.77 11.69
N SER A 6 -0.39 0.23 12.03
CA SER A 6 0.44 -0.57 11.12
C SER A 6 0.60 -2.00 11.63
N PHE A 7 0.54 -2.94 10.70
CA PHE A 7 0.74 -4.36 10.96
C PHE A 7 1.87 -4.86 10.07
N VAL A 8 2.72 -5.73 10.60
CA VAL A 8 3.77 -6.37 9.81
C VAL A 8 3.33 -7.81 9.53
N PHE A 9 2.99 -8.10 8.28
CA PHE A 9 2.43 -9.38 7.89
C PHE A 9 3.34 -10.15 6.93
N ASN A 10 3.01 -11.42 6.78
CA ASN A 10 3.61 -12.39 5.87
C ASN A 10 5.15 -12.55 5.99
N PRO A 11 5.76 -13.54 5.31
CA PRO A 11 7.21 -13.79 5.43
C PRO A 11 8.10 -12.68 4.85
N PHE A 12 7.53 -11.72 4.12
CA PHE A 12 8.27 -10.59 3.54
C PHE A 12 8.32 -9.39 4.49
N ALA A 13 7.64 -9.48 5.65
CA ALA A 13 7.51 -8.38 6.61
C ALA A 13 6.92 -7.11 5.96
N GLU A 14 5.84 -7.29 5.20
CA GLU A 14 5.10 -6.21 4.58
C GLU A 14 4.32 -5.40 5.63
N ASN A 15 4.24 -4.09 5.42
CA ASN A 15 3.50 -3.14 6.25
C ASN A 15 2.09 -2.90 5.69
N THR A 16 1.10 -3.53 6.30
CA THR A 16 -0.33 -3.21 6.08
C THR A 16 -0.73 -2.03 6.95
N TYR A 17 -1.42 -1.04 6.40
CA TYR A 17 -1.88 0.13 7.15
C TYR A 17 -3.41 0.21 7.24
N VAL A 18 -3.94 0.48 8.44
CA VAL A 18 -5.32 0.92 8.66
C VAL A 18 -5.29 2.42 8.94
N VAL A 19 -5.77 3.20 7.98
CA VAL A 19 -5.84 4.67 8.07
C VAL A 19 -7.28 5.08 8.32
N TYR A 20 -7.56 5.74 9.44
CA TYR A 20 -8.92 6.02 9.85
C TYR A 20 -9.12 7.41 10.45
N ASP A 21 -10.29 7.98 10.22
CA ASP A 21 -10.71 9.22 10.90
C ASP A 21 -11.27 8.89 12.30
N GLU A 22 -10.69 9.51 13.33
CA GLU A 22 -11.02 9.25 14.71
C GLU A 22 -12.49 9.61 15.07
N ASN A 23 -13.07 10.62 14.39
CA ASN A 23 -14.42 11.09 14.67
C ASN A 23 -15.48 10.25 13.97
N THR A 24 -15.33 10.02 12.67
CA THR A 24 -16.33 9.31 11.84
C THR A 24 -16.19 7.81 11.91
N LYS A 25 -14.99 7.31 12.30
CA LYS A 25 -14.58 5.90 12.26
C LYS A 25 -14.47 5.33 10.86
N GLU A 26 -14.61 6.14 9.82
CA GLU A 26 -14.35 5.73 8.45
C GLU A 26 -12.86 5.42 8.25
N CYS A 27 -12.56 4.32 7.58
CA CYS A 27 -11.17 3.90 7.35
C CYS A 27 -10.96 3.30 5.96
N VAL A 28 -9.71 3.30 5.53
CA VAL A 28 -9.22 2.52 4.40
C VAL A 28 -8.14 1.57 4.88
N ILE A 29 -8.01 0.42 4.21
CA ILE A 29 -6.95 -0.55 4.45
C ILE A 29 -6.01 -0.49 3.26
N ILE A 30 -4.75 -0.12 3.50
CA ILE A 30 -3.71 -0.02 2.47
C ILE A 30 -2.90 -1.31 2.51
N ASP A 31 -2.76 -1.95 1.37
CA ASP A 31 -1.95 -3.15 1.13
C ASP A 31 -2.18 -4.27 2.17
N PRO A 32 -3.36 -4.91 2.22
CA PRO A 32 -3.57 -5.99 3.19
C PRO A 32 -2.74 -7.22 2.84
N GLY A 33 -1.58 -7.36 3.47
CA GLY A 33 -0.65 -8.48 3.32
C GLY A 33 -0.97 -9.70 4.18
N CYS A 34 -2.09 -9.73 4.90
CA CYS A 34 -2.46 -10.82 5.79
C CYS A 34 -2.64 -12.14 5.01
N ALA A 35 -1.66 -13.06 5.17
CA ALA A 35 -1.57 -14.31 4.42
C ALA A 35 -2.10 -15.52 5.19
N THR A 36 -2.29 -15.41 6.51
CA THR A 36 -2.71 -16.49 7.39
C THR A 36 -3.96 -16.12 8.17
N PRO A 37 -4.76 -17.12 8.65
CA PRO A 37 -5.90 -16.85 9.52
C PRO A 37 -5.54 -16.10 10.81
N GLY A 38 -4.30 -16.25 11.31
CA GLY A 38 -3.81 -15.53 12.48
C GLY A 38 -3.69 -14.03 12.19
N GLU A 39 -3.04 -13.68 11.10
CA GLU A 39 -2.87 -12.30 10.63
C GLU A 39 -4.23 -11.66 10.24
N GLU A 40 -5.11 -12.42 9.56
CA GLU A 40 -6.47 -11.97 9.27
C GLU A 40 -7.23 -11.62 10.56
N ASN A 41 -7.15 -12.48 11.60
CA ASN A 41 -7.81 -12.25 12.88
C ASN A 41 -7.21 -11.04 13.63
N GLU A 42 -5.92 -10.81 13.53
CA GLU A 42 -5.26 -9.63 14.11
C GLU A 42 -5.78 -8.34 13.49
N LEU A 43 -5.77 -8.25 12.15
CA LEU A 43 -6.30 -7.10 11.41
C LEU A 43 -7.79 -6.86 11.71
N PHE A 44 -8.60 -7.91 11.61
CA PHE A 44 -10.05 -7.80 11.84
C PHE A 44 -10.37 -7.48 13.30
N GLY A 45 -9.63 -8.07 14.25
CA GLY A 45 -9.77 -7.79 15.66
C GLY A 45 -9.53 -6.33 16.01
N TYR A 46 -8.52 -5.70 15.39
CA TYR A 46 -8.27 -4.27 15.55
C TYR A 46 -9.42 -3.43 14.99
N ILE A 47 -9.82 -3.67 13.73
CA ILE A 47 -10.89 -2.93 13.06
C ILE A 47 -12.21 -3.04 13.85
N ASP A 48 -12.58 -4.24 14.25
CA ASP A 48 -13.84 -4.49 14.95
C ASP A 48 -13.83 -3.90 16.38
N SER A 49 -12.73 -4.04 17.13
CA SER A 49 -12.63 -3.51 18.50
C SER A 49 -12.64 -1.97 18.55
N HIS A 50 -12.12 -1.30 17.52
CA HIS A 50 -12.15 0.16 17.38
C HIS A 50 -13.42 0.66 16.68
N GLN A 51 -14.35 -0.24 16.31
CA GLN A 51 -15.61 0.07 15.63
C GLN A 51 -15.38 0.86 14.33
N LEU A 52 -14.30 0.54 13.63
CA LEU A 52 -13.97 1.20 12.38
C LEU A 52 -14.93 0.76 11.26
N LYS A 53 -15.11 1.63 10.28
CA LYS A 53 -16.00 1.45 9.13
C LYS A 53 -15.16 1.43 7.85
N PRO A 54 -14.69 0.25 7.42
CA PRO A 54 -13.92 0.14 6.21
C PRO A 54 -14.71 0.61 4.98
N LEU A 55 -14.10 1.49 4.19
CA LEU A 55 -14.68 2.04 2.96
C LEU A 55 -14.20 1.25 1.74
N MET A 56 -12.91 0.92 1.71
CA MET A 56 -12.27 0.18 0.63
C MET A 56 -10.90 -0.36 1.08
N VAL A 57 -10.40 -1.33 0.32
CA VAL A 57 -8.97 -1.66 0.25
C VAL A 57 -8.33 -0.78 -0.81
N ILE A 58 -7.11 -0.29 -0.58
CA ILE A 58 -6.29 0.40 -1.57
C ILE A 58 -4.98 -0.34 -1.71
N ASN A 59 -4.64 -0.80 -2.93
CA ASN A 59 -3.32 -1.34 -3.19
C ASN A 59 -2.42 -0.29 -3.82
N THR A 60 -1.22 -0.15 -3.25
CA THR A 60 -0.18 0.69 -3.82
C THR A 60 0.38 0.11 -5.10
N HIS A 61 0.48 -1.22 -5.18
CA HIS A 61 0.90 -1.97 -6.37
C HIS A 61 0.42 -3.44 -6.29
N GLY A 62 0.79 -4.27 -7.26
CA GLY A 62 0.23 -5.62 -7.43
C GLY A 62 1.08 -6.78 -6.92
N HIS A 63 2.17 -6.57 -6.18
CA HIS A 63 2.99 -7.67 -5.68
C HIS A 63 2.27 -8.50 -4.63
N ILE A 64 2.64 -9.78 -4.54
CA ILE A 64 1.89 -10.80 -3.79
C ILE A 64 1.72 -10.46 -2.31
N ASP A 65 2.74 -9.96 -1.68
CA ASP A 65 2.80 -9.63 -0.27
C ASP A 65 1.86 -8.47 0.11
N HIS A 66 1.56 -7.57 -0.84
CA HIS A 66 0.66 -6.43 -0.66
C HIS A 66 -0.82 -6.74 -0.97
N VAL A 67 -1.09 -7.82 -1.72
CA VAL A 67 -2.45 -8.07 -2.23
C VAL A 67 -3.07 -9.38 -1.74
N ILE A 68 -2.30 -10.21 -1.04
CA ILE A 68 -2.74 -11.57 -0.68
C ILE A 68 -3.95 -11.59 0.25
N GLY A 69 -4.14 -10.55 1.08
CA GLY A 69 -5.27 -10.37 1.97
C GLY A 69 -6.51 -9.73 1.33
N ASN A 70 -6.40 -9.19 0.10
CA ASN A 70 -7.49 -8.43 -0.55
C ASN A 70 -8.84 -9.12 -0.44
N LYS A 71 -8.91 -10.38 -0.84
CA LYS A 71 -10.17 -11.12 -0.85
C LYS A 71 -10.75 -11.34 0.55
N ALA A 72 -9.90 -11.63 1.53
CA ALA A 72 -10.35 -11.84 2.90
C ALA A 72 -10.96 -10.56 3.47
N VAL A 73 -10.29 -9.43 3.28
CA VAL A 73 -10.73 -8.10 3.74
C VAL A 73 -11.98 -7.64 2.98
N ALA A 74 -11.97 -7.67 1.64
CA ALA A 74 -13.10 -7.25 0.81
C ALA A 74 -14.36 -8.04 1.13
N LYS A 75 -14.24 -9.36 1.26
CA LYS A 75 -15.36 -10.25 1.63
C LYS A 75 -15.86 -10.00 3.05
N ARG A 76 -14.96 -9.78 4.02
CA ARG A 76 -15.32 -9.57 5.43
C ARG A 76 -16.20 -8.35 5.62
N TYR A 77 -15.86 -7.25 4.95
CA TYR A 77 -16.50 -5.95 5.14
C TYR A 77 -17.45 -5.55 4.00
N GLY A 78 -17.51 -6.32 2.91
CA GLY A 78 -18.37 -6.02 1.76
C GLY A 78 -17.91 -4.76 1.01
N ILE A 79 -16.60 -4.54 0.90
CA ILE A 79 -15.98 -3.35 0.33
C ILE A 79 -15.23 -3.68 -0.98
N VAL A 80 -15.01 -2.66 -1.80
CA VAL A 80 -14.27 -2.76 -3.05
C VAL A 80 -12.76 -2.77 -2.83
N VAL A 81 -12.02 -3.33 -3.77
CA VAL A 81 -10.57 -3.18 -3.90
C VAL A 81 -10.28 -2.11 -4.95
N ALA A 82 -9.49 -1.11 -4.59
CA ALA A 82 -9.09 -0.01 -5.44
C ALA A 82 -7.58 -0.03 -5.68
N ALA A 83 -7.15 0.17 -6.92
CA ALA A 83 -5.74 0.27 -7.31
C ALA A 83 -5.62 0.98 -8.66
N HIS A 84 -4.39 1.29 -9.10
CA HIS A 84 -4.14 1.76 -10.47
C HIS A 84 -4.50 0.67 -11.49
N THR A 85 -4.89 1.06 -12.69
CA THR A 85 -5.34 0.13 -13.75
C THR A 85 -4.27 -0.90 -14.12
N ASP A 86 -2.99 -0.51 -14.07
CA ASP A 86 -1.87 -1.32 -14.57
C ASP A 86 -1.40 -2.42 -13.59
N VAL A 87 -2.00 -2.51 -12.39
CA VAL A 87 -1.67 -3.58 -11.42
C VAL A 87 -2.20 -4.97 -11.79
N ASN A 88 -3.12 -5.09 -12.74
CA ASN A 88 -3.80 -6.35 -13.04
C ASN A 88 -2.85 -7.46 -13.52
N GLU A 89 -1.80 -7.10 -14.27
CA GLU A 89 -0.82 -8.09 -14.71
C GLU A 89 0.03 -8.58 -13.53
N ASP A 90 0.46 -7.67 -12.65
CA ASP A 90 1.23 -7.99 -11.45
C ASP A 90 0.44 -8.92 -10.53
N ILE A 91 -0.85 -8.62 -10.27
CA ILE A 91 -1.73 -9.47 -9.47
C ILE A 91 -1.91 -10.86 -10.13
N THR A 92 -2.00 -10.93 -11.44
CA THR A 92 -2.08 -12.20 -12.16
C THR A 92 -0.81 -13.02 -11.99
N GLN A 93 0.36 -12.39 -11.98
CA GLN A 93 1.64 -13.02 -11.68
C GLN A 93 1.76 -13.38 -10.20
N ALA A 94 1.30 -12.52 -9.30
CA ALA A 94 1.26 -12.75 -7.86
C ALA A 94 0.52 -14.05 -7.49
N LYS A 95 -0.59 -14.35 -8.16
CA LYS A 95 -1.32 -15.63 -7.99
C LYS A 95 -0.45 -16.85 -8.28
N ARG A 96 0.42 -16.78 -9.29
CA ARG A 96 1.34 -17.86 -9.64
C ARG A 96 2.51 -17.94 -8.66
N GLN A 97 3.03 -16.79 -8.25
CA GLN A 97 4.13 -16.69 -7.29
C GLN A 97 3.74 -17.24 -5.92
N ALA A 98 2.54 -16.95 -5.42
CA ALA A 98 2.05 -17.45 -4.15
C ALA A 98 2.09 -18.98 -4.05
N VAL A 99 1.68 -19.67 -5.11
CA VAL A 99 1.76 -21.14 -5.18
C VAL A 99 3.19 -21.62 -5.11
N TRP A 100 4.08 -20.98 -5.85
CA TRP A 100 5.52 -21.36 -5.90
C TRP A 100 6.24 -21.06 -4.58
N LEU A 101 5.90 -19.96 -3.91
CA LEU A 101 6.47 -19.56 -2.62
C LEU A 101 5.86 -20.31 -1.43
N GLY A 102 4.80 -21.09 -1.65
CA GLY A 102 4.13 -21.83 -0.56
C GLY A 102 3.38 -20.96 0.43
N ILE A 103 3.05 -19.71 0.05
CA ILE A 103 2.39 -18.74 0.93
C ILE A 103 0.96 -19.19 1.28
N ARG A 104 0.30 -19.90 0.37
CA ARG A 104 -0.96 -20.65 0.63
C ARG A 104 -0.86 -22.04 -0.01
N PRO A 105 -0.26 -23.02 0.67
CA PRO A 105 0.08 -24.32 0.10
C PRO A 105 -1.12 -25.20 -0.30
N GLN A 106 -2.35 -24.82 -0.03
CA GLN A 106 -3.53 -25.66 -0.25
C GLN A 106 -4.33 -25.29 -1.52
N GLY A 107 -3.73 -24.77 -2.56
CA GLY A 107 -4.42 -24.61 -3.83
C GLY A 107 -4.65 -23.16 -4.25
N ASN A 108 -5.77 -22.82 -4.86
CA ASN A 108 -6.05 -21.53 -5.46
C ASN A 108 -5.79 -20.35 -4.51
N VAL A 109 -4.72 -19.62 -4.76
CA VAL A 109 -4.53 -18.29 -4.19
C VAL A 109 -5.55 -17.39 -4.89
N ASP A 110 -6.60 -17.09 -4.17
CA ASP A 110 -7.73 -16.35 -4.68
C ASP A 110 -7.59 -14.88 -4.22
N ILE A 111 -6.82 -14.13 -5.00
CA ILE A 111 -6.62 -12.70 -4.78
C ILE A 111 -7.71 -11.96 -5.55
N GLU A 112 -8.44 -11.09 -4.86
CA GLU A 112 -9.43 -10.22 -5.51
C GLU A 112 -8.72 -9.24 -6.45
N LEU A 113 -9.24 -9.11 -7.67
CA LEU A 113 -8.78 -8.07 -8.59
C LEU A 113 -9.43 -6.73 -8.22
N PRO A 114 -8.78 -5.60 -8.49
CA PRO A 114 -9.38 -4.30 -8.23
C PRO A 114 -10.68 -4.10 -9.01
N ASP A 115 -11.72 -3.66 -8.29
CA ASP A 115 -13.01 -3.26 -8.86
C ASP A 115 -13.06 -1.78 -9.22
N ARG A 116 -12.17 -0.99 -8.60
CA ARG A 116 -12.08 0.45 -8.77
C ARG A 116 -10.71 0.86 -9.24
N ASN A 117 -10.66 1.54 -10.39
CA ASN A 117 -9.43 2.09 -10.93
C ASN A 117 -9.17 3.48 -10.33
N LEU A 118 -7.98 3.66 -9.75
CA LEU A 118 -7.48 4.92 -9.26
C LEU A 118 -6.60 5.60 -10.33
N LYS A 119 -6.61 6.94 -10.31
CA LYS A 119 -5.85 7.76 -11.26
C LYS A 119 -5.00 8.76 -10.52
N ASP A 120 -3.92 9.19 -11.17
CA ASP A 120 -3.07 10.26 -10.69
C ASP A 120 -3.87 11.54 -10.40
N GLY A 121 -3.63 12.15 -9.23
CA GLY A 121 -4.35 13.32 -8.74
C GLY A 121 -5.76 13.04 -8.23
N GLU A 122 -6.22 11.78 -8.22
CA GLU A 122 -7.52 11.44 -7.64
C GLU A 122 -7.50 11.63 -6.13
N VAL A 123 -8.59 12.20 -5.58
CA VAL A 123 -8.72 12.44 -4.14
C VAL A 123 -9.72 11.47 -3.54
N ILE A 124 -9.27 10.68 -2.58
CA ILE A 124 -10.07 9.70 -1.83
C ILE A 124 -10.42 10.31 -0.47
N LYS A 125 -11.72 10.39 -0.17
CA LYS A 125 -12.19 10.89 1.12
C LYS A 125 -12.17 9.79 2.18
N VAL A 126 -11.60 10.11 3.35
CA VAL A 126 -11.61 9.25 4.55
C VAL A 126 -12.05 10.11 5.74
N GLY A 127 -13.29 9.98 6.13
CA GLY A 127 -13.87 10.84 7.16
C GLY A 127 -13.87 12.32 6.75
N GLU A 128 -13.20 13.14 7.56
CA GLU A 128 -13.02 14.58 7.33
C GLU A 128 -11.74 14.93 6.57
N SER A 129 -10.87 13.93 6.34
CA SER A 129 -9.58 14.07 5.66
C SER A 129 -9.61 13.44 4.26
N THR A 130 -8.51 13.57 3.54
CA THR A 130 -8.37 13.06 2.18
C THR A 130 -7.00 12.43 1.95
N LEU A 131 -6.95 11.46 1.04
CA LEU A 131 -5.74 10.89 0.47
C LEU A 131 -5.68 11.25 -1.02
N GLU A 132 -4.63 11.89 -1.47
CA GLU A 132 -4.37 12.15 -2.89
C GLU A 132 -3.54 11.02 -3.48
N VAL A 133 -3.95 10.52 -4.63
CA VAL A 133 -3.23 9.48 -5.40
C VAL A 133 -2.12 10.12 -6.20
N ILE A 134 -0.88 9.67 -6.01
CA ILE A 134 0.30 10.10 -6.77
C ILE A 134 0.84 8.87 -7.50
N CYS A 135 0.86 8.87 -8.84
CA CYS A 135 1.50 7.78 -9.58
C CYS A 135 3.03 7.80 -9.36
N THR A 136 3.57 6.68 -8.92
CA THR A 136 5.00 6.49 -8.63
C THR A 136 5.54 5.20 -9.26
N PRO A 137 5.43 5.04 -10.61
CA PRO A 137 5.87 3.84 -11.30
C PRO A 137 7.38 3.63 -11.23
N GLY A 138 7.81 2.39 -11.46
CA GLY A 138 9.22 2.03 -11.62
C GLY A 138 9.69 0.87 -10.74
N HIS A 139 9.08 0.63 -9.57
CA HIS A 139 9.14 -0.66 -8.89
C HIS A 139 8.20 -1.66 -9.58
N ALA A 140 6.97 -1.24 -9.81
CA ALA A 140 5.97 -1.88 -10.67
C ALA A 140 5.27 -0.81 -11.53
N GLU A 141 4.67 -1.20 -12.67
CA GLU A 141 4.07 -0.24 -13.60
C GLU A 141 2.90 0.53 -12.99
N GLY A 142 2.04 -0.15 -12.26
CA GLY A 142 0.86 0.42 -11.60
C GLY A 142 1.10 0.98 -10.20
N SER A 143 2.35 1.28 -9.82
CA SER A 143 2.64 1.80 -8.48
C SER A 143 2.07 3.18 -8.25
N ILE A 144 1.42 3.36 -7.08
CA ILE A 144 0.92 4.63 -6.58
C ILE A 144 1.40 4.87 -5.15
N SER A 145 1.49 6.15 -4.79
CA SER A 145 1.62 6.62 -3.41
C SER A 145 0.36 7.36 -3.00
N LEU A 146 0.07 7.43 -1.70
CA LEU A 146 -1.13 8.07 -1.16
C LEU A 146 -0.71 9.19 -0.21
N TYR A 147 -1.02 10.43 -0.55
CA TYR A 147 -0.62 11.60 0.24
C TYR A 147 -1.77 12.16 1.07
N ALA A 148 -1.60 12.18 2.39
CA ALA A 148 -2.49 12.82 3.36
C ALA A 148 -1.94 14.21 3.70
N GLN A 149 -2.29 15.21 2.90
CA GLN A 149 -1.71 16.56 3.01
C GLN A 149 -1.94 17.21 4.39
N MET A 150 -3.12 17.04 4.97
CA MET A 150 -3.46 17.66 6.26
C MET A 150 -2.65 17.07 7.42
N GLU A 151 -2.30 15.81 7.32
CA GLU A 151 -1.55 15.06 8.33
C GLU A 151 -0.03 15.13 8.09
N GLY A 152 0.41 15.48 6.86
CA GLY A 152 1.80 15.47 6.47
C GLY A 152 2.35 14.05 6.31
N TRP A 153 1.55 13.12 5.77
CA TRP A 153 1.91 11.70 5.60
C TRP A 153 1.86 11.27 4.14
N VAL A 154 2.77 10.40 3.74
CA VAL A 154 2.69 9.72 2.43
C VAL A 154 2.96 8.23 2.60
N PHE A 155 2.04 7.41 2.05
CA PHE A 155 2.20 5.95 1.96
C PHE A 155 2.78 5.64 0.58
N THR A 156 3.99 5.13 0.52
CA THR A 156 4.75 5.01 -0.73
C THR A 156 4.75 3.62 -1.33
N GLY A 157 4.15 2.63 -0.62
CA GLY A 157 4.34 1.24 -1.01
C GLY A 157 5.83 0.94 -1.16
N ASP A 158 6.19 0.30 -2.25
CA ASP A 158 7.57 -0.07 -2.56
C ASP A 158 8.31 0.92 -3.47
N ALA A 159 7.87 2.19 -3.51
CA ALA A 159 8.62 3.21 -4.23
C ALA A 159 9.81 3.73 -3.41
N LEU A 160 9.58 4.20 -2.17
CA LEU A 160 10.59 4.84 -1.33
C LEU A 160 10.58 4.21 0.06
N PHE A 161 11.75 3.77 0.54
CA PHE A 161 11.99 3.22 1.87
C PHE A 161 12.96 4.09 2.67
N CYS A 162 13.04 3.83 3.97
CA CYS A 162 14.09 4.40 4.80
C CYS A 162 15.47 3.99 4.27
N ARG A 163 16.24 4.96 3.75
CA ARG A 163 17.58 4.81 3.16
C ARG A 163 17.66 3.85 1.95
N SER A 164 16.53 3.56 1.31
CA SER A 164 16.47 2.65 0.17
C SER A 164 15.35 2.99 -0.79
N ILE A 165 15.26 2.25 -1.87
CA ILE A 165 14.16 2.29 -2.84
C ILE A 165 13.72 0.88 -3.18
N GLY A 166 12.56 0.72 -3.78
CA GLY A 166 12.08 -0.54 -4.29
C GLY A 166 13.02 -1.15 -5.32
N ARG A 167 13.08 -2.48 -5.37
CA ARG A 167 13.82 -3.19 -6.43
C ARG A 167 13.19 -2.93 -7.79
N THR A 168 14.01 -2.96 -8.82
CA THR A 168 13.60 -2.64 -10.20
C THR A 168 13.97 -3.71 -11.21
N ASP A 169 14.34 -4.89 -10.72
CA ASP A 169 14.81 -6.04 -11.51
C ASP A 169 13.70 -7.09 -11.77
N LEU A 170 12.49 -6.84 -11.28
CA LEU A 170 11.32 -7.66 -11.60
C LEU A 170 10.63 -7.17 -12.88
N ALA A 171 9.69 -7.97 -13.40
CA ALA A 171 8.87 -7.57 -14.55
C ALA A 171 8.12 -6.25 -14.24
N GLY A 172 8.13 -5.30 -15.18
CA GLY A 172 7.58 -3.96 -14.97
C GLY A 172 8.51 -2.99 -14.23
N GLY A 173 9.63 -3.48 -13.66
CA GLY A 173 10.60 -2.66 -12.95
C GLY A 173 11.51 -1.86 -13.88
N ASN A 174 11.80 -0.59 -13.50
CA ASN A 174 12.74 0.28 -14.19
C ASN A 174 13.34 1.31 -13.23
N TYR A 175 14.66 1.25 -13.02
CA TYR A 175 15.35 2.10 -12.06
C TYR A 175 15.22 3.61 -12.39
N GLU A 176 15.42 4.00 -13.64
CA GLU A 176 15.35 5.41 -14.04
C GLU A 176 13.92 5.96 -13.87
N THR A 177 12.92 5.15 -14.20
CA THR A 177 11.51 5.51 -13.97
C THR A 177 11.23 5.69 -12.48
N LEU A 178 11.65 4.75 -11.63
CA LEU A 178 11.45 4.85 -10.17
C LEU A 178 12.15 6.06 -9.58
N ARG A 179 13.42 6.26 -9.95
CA ARG A 179 14.20 7.40 -9.51
C ARG A 179 13.55 8.74 -9.89
N ASN A 180 13.03 8.84 -11.11
CA ASN A 180 12.32 10.04 -11.56
C ASN A 180 10.99 10.21 -10.82
N SER A 181 10.22 9.14 -10.62
CA SER A 181 8.99 9.17 -9.83
C SER A 181 9.25 9.73 -8.42
N ILE A 182 10.30 9.27 -7.75
CA ILE A 182 10.64 9.75 -6.41
C ILE A 182 11.05 11.22 -6.46
N LYS A 183 11.98 11.60 -7.36
CA LYS A 183 12.52 12.97 -7.43
C LYS A 183 11.50 14.00 -7.88
N GLU A 184 10.67 13.66 -8.87
CA GLU A 184 9.76 14.61 -9.50
C GLU A 184 8.37 14.64 -8.82
N ARG A 185 8.03 13.62 -8.03
CA ARG A 185 6.71 13.53 -7.41
C ARG A 185 6.80 13.56 -5.87
N LEU A 186 7.59 12.67 -5.26
CA LEU A 186 7.65 12.58 -3.81
C LEU A 186 8.51 13.67 -3.19
N PHE A 187 9.66 14.02 -3.79
CA PHE A 187 10.56 15.06 -3.27
C PHE A 187 10.04 16.50 -3.44
N HIS A 188 8.88 16.68 -4.07
CA HIS A 188 8.17 17.97 -4.07
C HIS A 188 7.20 18.12 -2.90
N LEU A 189 6.96 17.05 -2.13
CA LEU A 189 6.21 17.13 -0.88
C LEU A 189 7.01 17.92 0.17
N PRO A 190 6.36 18.51 1.18
CA PRO A 190 7.05 19.20 2.27
C PRO A 190 8.12 18.31 2.94
N ASP A 191 9.23 18.91 3.33
CA ASP A 191 10.38 18.21 3.92
C ASP A 191 10.01 17.38 5.16
N ASP A 192 9.07 17.86 5.97
CA ASP A 192 8.58 17.21 7.18
C ASP A 192 7.50 16.13 6.93
N THR A 193 7.16 15.86 5.66
CA THR A 193 6.24 14.76 5.32
C THR A 193 6.83 13.43 5.77
N GLU A 194 6.11 12.71 6.63
CA GLU A 194 6.47 11.38 7.09
C GLU A 194 6.13 10.34 6.03
N VAL A 195 7.08 9.46 5.73
CA VAL A 195 6.99 8.41 4.72
C VAL A 195 6.70 7.08 5.39
N PHE A 196 5.58 6.47 5.04
CA PHE A 196 5.17 5.13 5.43
C PHE A 196 5.33 4.20 4.24
N SER A 197 6.33 3.36 4.28
CA SER A 197 6.70 2.47 3.17
C SER A 197 6.07 1.08 3.30
N GLY A 198 6.06 0.31 2.22
CA GLY A 198 5.59 -1.08 2.20
C GLY A 198 6.41 -2.03 3.07
N HIS A 199 7.65 -1.69 3.38
CA HIS A 199 8.53 -2.49 4.24
C HIS A 199 9.40 -1.60 5.12
N GLY A 200 9.73 -2.12 6.32
CA GLY A 200 10.67 -1.49 7.24
C GLY A 200 10.08 -0.32 8.03
N GLU A 201 10.95 0.56 8.50
CA GLU A 201 10.58 1.70 9.34
C GLU A 201 10.17 2.93 8.52
N SER A 202 9.44 3.86 9.15
CA SER A 202 9.12 5.15 8.56
C SER A 202 10.35 6.05 8.46
N THR A 203 10.26 7.07 7.60
CA THR A 203 11.30 8.08 7.41
C THR A 203 10.64 9.42 7.07
N THR A 204 11.40 10.42 6.61
CA THR A 204 10.87 11.70 6.14
C THR A 204 11.39 12.02 4.74
N ILE A 205 10.66 12.86 4.02
CA ILE A 205 11.12 13.36 2.71
C ILE A 205 12.48 14.05 2.85
N PHE A 206 12.68 14.87 3.89
CA PHE A 206 13.94 15.52 4.17
C PHE A 206 15.13 14.55 4.32
N ASP A 207 14.91 13.48 5.07
CA ASP A 207 15.94 12.50 5.32
C ASP A 207 16.32 11.73 4.05
N GLU A 208 15.33 11.37 3.23
CA GLU A 208 15.58 10.61 2.01
C GLU A 208 16.21 11.47 0.91
N GLN A 209 15.85 12.75 0.81
CA GLN A 209 16.54 13.69 -0.08
C GLN A 209 18.03 13.83 0.25
N ARG A 210 18.39 13.69 1.51
CA ARG A 210 19.77 13.94 1.99
C ARG A 210 20.63 12.71 2.07
N TYR A 211 20.05 11.59 2.45
CA TYR A 211 20.84 10.44 2.90
C TYR A 211 20.54 9.16 2.13
N ASN A 212 19.58 9.17 1.21
CA ASN A 212 19.30 8.01 0.37
C ASN A 212 20.37 7.89 -0.73
N MET A 213 21.18 6.84 -0.67
CA MET A 213 22.30 6.64 -1.59
C MET A 213 21.89 6.15 -2.99
N PHE A 214 20.62 5.83 -3.19
CA PHE A 214 20.07 5.36 -4.47
C PHE A 214 19.47 6.49 -5.31
N LEU A 215 19.46 7.74 -4.80
CA LEU A 215 18.75 8.87 -5.38
C LEU A 215 19.62 10.09 -5.72
#